data_492ca9a5d6cc7f7cefd2a0b22c701bcb
#
_entry.id   492ca9a5d6cc7f7cefd2a0b22c701bcb
#
_cell.length_a   1.000
_cell.length_b   1.000
_cell.length_c   1.000
_cell.angle_alpha   90.00
_cell.angle_beta   90.00
_cell.angle_gamma   90.00
#
_symmetry.space_group_name_H-M   'P 1'
#
loop_
_entity.id
_entity.type
_entity.pdbx_description
1 polymer ?
#
loop_
_entity_poly.entity_id
_entity_poly.type
_entity_poly.pdbx_seq_one_letter_code
_entity_poly.pdbx_strand_id
1 'polypeptide(L)'
;MSIVLSARQIHKVYSTASGDVPALNGITCDFEEGMFYAIIGRSGSGKSTLLHILGGLDRPTSGEVLVDGKDICAMNDEQMAIFRRRHMGFVFQQFNLLEEYNVKNNILMPLKLDGRKADPAFYEEVIATLGLKEKVRKFPSELSGGEQQRVAIARSVLAKPRLIIADEPTGNLDKKTGEEVLELLTTCAAKFGQTLIVVTHDPEIARKADVVICIEDGKIVN
;
A
#
# COMPACT_ATOMS: atom_id res chain seq x y z
N MET A 1 21.63 0.86 -5.10
CA MET A 1 20.21 1.01 -5.48
C MET A 1 19.76 2.40 -5.03
N SER A 2 18.78 3.02 -5.69
CA SER A 2 18.30 4.34 -5.29
C SER A 2 17.26 4.22 -4.18
N ILE A 3 17.29 5.13 -3.21
CA ILE A 3 16.28 5.20 -2.14
C ILE A 3 15.03 5.89 -2.71
N VAL A 4 13.89 5.22 -2.67
CA VAL A 4 12.62 5.76 -3.14
C VAL A 4 11.80 6.39 -2.02
N LEU A 5 11.95 5.89 -0.78
CA LEU A 5 11.30 6.42 0.40
C LEU A 5 12.24 6.39 1.60
N SER A 6 12.27 7.47 2.37
CA SER A 6 13.01 7.58 3.63
C SER A 6 12.10 8.08 4.74
N ALA A 7 12.17 7.46 5.89
CA ALA A 7 11.59 7.95 7.14
C ALA A 7 12.71 8.37 8.10
N ARG A 8 12.61 9.53 8.72
CA ARG A 8 13.64 10.08 9.63
C ARG A 8 13.00 10.52 10.94
N GLN A 9 13.39 9.86 12.03
CA GLN A 9 12.98 10.18 13.40
C GLN A 9 11.47 10.34 13.54
N ILE A 10 10.69 9.40 12.97
CA ILE A 10 9.23 9.47 13.01
C ILE A 10 8.72 9.19 14.42
N HIS A 11 8.04 10.16 14.98
CA HIS A 11 7.27 10.03 16.21
C HIS A 11 5.79 10.20 15.92
N LYS A 12 4.95 9.40 16.57
CA LYS A 12 3.50 9.56 16.51
C LYS A 12 2.89 9.34 17.88
N VAL A 13 2.16 10.34 18.34
CA VAL A 13 1.38 10.29 19.58
C VAL A 13 -0.08 10.60 19.23
N TYR A 14 -0.99 9.75 19.65
CA TYR A 14 -2.42 9.99 19.55
C TYR A 14 -2.94 10.51 20.88
N SER A 15 -3.54 11.69 20.89
CA SER A 15 -4.21 12.22 22.08
C SER A 15 -5.62 11.63 22.19
N THR A 16 -5.90 10.97 23.29
CA THR A 16 -7.19 10.35 23.58
C THR A 16 -7.79 10.93 24.85
N ALA A 17 -9.08 10.69 25.10
CA ALA A 17 -9.74 11.12 26.35
C ALA A 17 -9.09 10.50 27.60
N SER A 18 -8.39 9.38 27.47
CA SER A 18 -7.69 8.67 28.55
C SER A 18 -6.21 9.04 28.68
N GLY A 19 -5.70 9.96 27.84
CA GLY A 19 -4.30 10.38 27.82
C GLY A 19 -3.62 10.15 26.48
N ASP A 20 -2.36 10.52 26.42
CA ASP A 20 -1.54 10.39 25.20
C ASP A 20 -1.03 8.96 25.04
N VAL A 21 -1.20 8.42 23.84
CA VAL A 21 -0.74 7.07 23.45
C VAL A 21 0.37 7.19 22.42
N PRO A 22 1.63 6.93 22.78
CA PRO A 22 2.73 6.91 21.81
C PRO A 22 2.62 5.65 20.93
N ALA A 23 2.43 5.85 19.62
CA ALA A 23 2.35 4.77 18.64
C ALA A 23 3.68 4.52 17.93
N LEU A 24 4.47 5.56 17.70
CA LEU A 24 5.82 5.47 17.10
C LEU A 24 6.81 6.32 17.88
N ASN A 25 8.04 5.80 18.03
CA ASN A 25 9.05 6.41 18.87
C ASN A 25 10.42 6.44 18.17
N GLY A 26 10.60 7.40 17.25
CA GLY A 26 11.89 7.66 16.60
C GLY A 26 12.23 6.67 15.49
N ILE A 27 11.25 6.22 14.71
CA ILE A 27 11.47 5.32 13.57
C ILE A 27 12.33 6.01 12.50
N THR A 28 13.41 5.34 12.11
CA THR A 28 14.27 5.75 10.98
C THR A 28 14.53 4.53 10.10
N CYS A 29 14.14 4.60 8.82
CA CYS A 29 14.36 3.54 7.85
C CYS A 29 14.36 4.06 6.41
N ASP A 30 14.99 3.31 5.53
CA ASP A 30 15.07 3.58 4.09
C ASP A 30 14.48 2.41 3.30
N PHE A 31 13.85 2.75 2.17
CA PHE A 31 13.29 1.79 1.23
C PHE A 31 13.94 2.00 -0.13
N GLU A 32 14.57 0.96 -0.65
CA GLU A 32 15.23 0.97 -1.96
C GLU A 32 14.25 0.63 -3.07
N GLU A 33 14.49 1.21 -4.25
CA GLU A 33 13.63 1.04 -5.42
C GLU A 33 13.59 -0.42 -5.90
N GLY A 34 12.38 -0.92 -6.19
CA GLY A 34 12.15 -2.24 -6.75
C GLY A 34 12.22 -3.40 -5.75
N MET A 35 12.45 -3.12 -4.45
CA MET A 35 12.51 -4.14 -3.40
C MET A 35 11.12 -4.42 -2.81
N PHE A 36 10.98 -5.63 -2.26
CA PHE A 36 9.82 -6.02 -1.47
C PHE A 36 10.16 -6.00 0.04
N TYR A 37 9.49 -5.15 0.79
CA TYR A 37 9.63 -5.00 2.24
C TYR A 37 8.42 -5.58 2.97
N ALA A 38 8.67 -6.37 4.01
CA ALA A 38 7.66 -6.79 4.97
C ALA A 38 7.88 -6.08 6.31
N ILE A 39 6.85 -5.40 6.82
CA ILE A 39 6.83 -4.82 8.16
C ILE A 39 6.02 -5.75 9.06
N ILE A 40 6.69 -6.34 10.04
CA ILE A 40 6.10 -7.31 10.96
C ILE A 40 6.14 -6.81 12.41
N GLY A 41 5.40 -7.47 13.29
CA GLY A 41 5.36 -7.19 14.73
C GLY A 41 4.02 -7.56 15.34
N ARG A 42 3.91 -7.50 16.67
CA ARG A 42 2.68 -7.81 17.39
C ARG A 42 1.55 -6.83 17.07
N SER A 43 0.30 -7.23 17.32
CA SER A 43 -0.84 -6.30 17.23
C SER A 43 -0.59 -5.11 18.17
N GLY A 44 -0.89 -3.90 17.70
CA GLY A 44 -0.68 -2.66 18.47
C GLY A 44 0.77 -2.15 18.50
N SER A 45 1.73 -2.79 17.85
CA SER A 45 3.15 -2.34 17.85
C SER A 45 3.44 -1.08 17.03
N GLY A 46 2.46 -0.54 16.28
CA GLY A 46 2.62 0.68 15.46
C GLY A 46 2.78 0.46 13.96
N LYS A 47 2.69 -0.78 13.45
CA LYS A 47 2.90 -1.12 12.01
C LYS A 47 2.01 -0.34 11.05
N SER A 48 0.68 -0.42 11.23
CA SER A 48 -0.28 0.30 10.37
C SER A 48 -0.14 1.82 10.52
N THR A 49 0.17 2.30 11.74
CA THR A 49 0.48 3.72 11.96
C THR A 49 1.69 4.16 11.14
N LEU A 50 2.79 3.37 11.16
CA LEU A 50 3.96 3.66 10.33
C LEU A 50 3.57 3.64 8.85
N LEU A 51 2.89 2.59 8.40
CA LEU A 51 2.48 2.45 7.00
C LEU A 51 1.62 3.63 6.52
N HIS A 52 0.67 4.08 7.35
CA HIS A 52 -0.18 5.23 7.04
C HIS A 52 0.62 6.53 6.93
N ILE A 53 1.62 6.72 7.79
CA ILE A 53 2.51 7.89 7.73
C ILE A 53 3.39 7.84 6.48
N LEU A 54 4.01 6.69 6.18
CA LEU A 54 4.79 6.48 4.96
C LEU A 54 3.96 6.72 3.68
N GLY A 55 2.67 6.36 3.73
CA GLY A 55 1.71 6.58 2.65
C GLY A 55 1.08 7.98 2.63
N GLY A 56 1.40 8.86 3.56
CA GLY A 56 0.77 10.18 3.67
C GLY A 56 -0.73 10.13 3.94
N LEU A 57 -1.23 9.04 4.55
CA LEU A 57 -2.62 8.91 5.01
C LEU A 57 -2.79 9.49 6.42
N ASP A 58 -1.72 9.54 7.20
CA ASP A 58 -1.63 10.19 8.50
C ASP A 58 -0.36 11.03 8.56
N ARG A 59 -0.31 11.99 9.49
CA ARG A 59 0.85 12.86 9.71
C ARG A 59 1.59 12.43 10.96
N PRO A 60 2.92 12.42 10.96
CA PRO A 60 3.68 12.21 12.19
C PRO A 60 3.50 13.39 13.15
N THR A 61 3.70 13.17 14.44
CA THR A 61 3.80 14.24 15.44
C THR A 61 5.09 15.03 15.25
N SER A 62 6.18 14.33 14.88
CA SER A 62 7.46 14.91 14.48
C SER A 62 8.25 13.93 13.62
N GLY A 63 9.29 14.42 12.95
CA GLY A 63 10.05 13.68 11.95
C GLY A 63 9.63 14.05 10.53
N GLU A 64 10.26 13.42 9.53
CA GLU A 64 10.01 13.69 8.13
C GLU A 64 9.93 12.40 7.31
N VAL A 65 9.15 12.42 6.24
CA VAL A 65 9.08 11.35 5.25
C VAL A 65 9.40 11.93 3.89
N LEU A 66 10.47 11.41 3.28
CA LEU A 66 10.91 11.81 1.95
C LEU A 66 10.52 10.73 0.93
N VAL A 67 9.80 11.09 -0.12
CA VAL A 67 9.51 10.22 -1.26
C VAL A 67 10.09 10.86 -2.51
N ASP A 68 10.98 10.16 -3.19
CA ASP A 68 11.77 10.73 -4.31
C ASP A 68 12.44 12.06 -3.92
N GLY A 69 12.96 12.17 -2.68
CA GLY A 69 13.59 13.36 -2.14
C GLY A 69 12.64 14.52 -1.79
N LYS A 70 11.32 14.34 -1.90
CA LYS A 70 10.33 15.35 -1.53
C LYS A 70 9.75 15.04 -0.16
N ASP A 71 9.80 16.02 0.75
CA ASP A 71 9.15 15.90 2.06
C ASP A 71 7.62 15.94 1.89
N ILE A 72 6.99 14.80 2.13
CA ILE A 72 5.54 14.68 2.04
C ILE A 72 4.83 15.23 3.29
N CYS A 73 5.54 15.36 4.43
CA CYS A 73 4.96 15.92 5.66
C CYS A 73 4.71 17.42 5.56
N ALA A 74 5.49 18.13 4.71
CA ALA A 74 5.34 19.57 4.46
C ALA A 74 4.17 19.90 3.49
N MET A 75 3.58 18.90 2.82
CA MET A 75 2.49 19.12 1.87
C MET A 75 1.18 19.42 2.58
N ASN A 76 0.38 20.35 2.02
CA ASN A 76 -1.02 20.49 2.42
C ASN A 76 -1.88 19.33 1.90
N ASP A 77 -3.15 19.24 2.33
CA ASP A 77 -4.01 18.09 2.04
C ASP A 77 -4.30 17.93 0.53
N GLU A 78 -4.44 19.02 -0.21
CA GLU A 78 -4.63 18.99 -1.66
C GLU A 78 -3.37 18.48 -2.38
N GLN A 79 -2.22 19.04 -2.04
CA GLN A 79 -0.92 18.59 -2.58
C GLN A 79 -0.68 17.12 -2.28
N MET A 80 -0.96 16.68 -1.05
CA MET A 80 -0.82 15.30 -0.62
C MET A 80 -1.79 14.37 -1.39
N ALA A 81 -3.04 14.77 -1.59
CA ALA A 81 -3.99 13.96 -2.36
C ALA A 81 -3.54 13.76 -3.82
N ILE A 82 -3.00 14.82 -4.46
CA ILE A 82 -2.43 14.74 -5.81
C ILE A 82 -1.16 13.87 -5.81
N PHE A 83 -0.30 14.05 -4.80
CA PHE A 83 0.95 13.29 -4.69
C PHE A 83 0.69 11.78 -4.52
N ARG A 84 -0.18 11.40 -3.57
CA ARG A 84 -0.59 9.99 -3.38
C ARG A 84 -1.09 9.36 -4.67
N ARG A 85 -2.02 10.03 -5.34
CA ARG A 85 -2.64 9.52 -6.57
C ARG A 85 -1.63 9.24 -7.69
N ARG A 86 -0.51 9.97 -7.72
CA ARG A 86 0.51 9.87 -8.77
C ARG A 86 1.69 8.96 -8.41
N HIS A 87 2.03 8.87 -7.13
CA HIS A 87 3.27 8.23 -6.68
C HIS A 87 3.04 6.96 -5.84
N MET A 88 1.81 6.74 -5.34
CA MET A 88 1.51 5.66 -4.41
C MET A 88 0.30 4.84 -4.85
N GLY A 89 0.41 3.52 -4.77
CA GLY A 89 -0.69 2.58 -4.87
C GLY A 89 -1.03 2.03 -3.48
N PHE A 90 -2.31 1.86 -3.17
CA PHE A 90 -2.74 1.33 -1.88
C PHE A 90 -3.54 0.05 -2.06
N VAL A 91 -3.23 -0.94 -1.21
CA VAL A 91 -3.97 -2.19 -1.08
C VAL A 91 -4.28 -2.39 0.40
N PHE A 92 -5.55 -2.43 0.77
CA PHE A 92 -6.00 -2.56 2.17
C PHE A 92 -6.62 -3.93 2.42
N GLN A 93 -6.71 -4.31 3.68
CA GLN A 93 -7.42 -5.50 4.14
C GLN A 93 -8.92 -5.45 3.75
N GLN A 94 -9.56 -4.29 3.93
CA GLN A 94 -10.86 -3.99 3.34
C GLN A 94 -10.61 -3.46 1.94
N PHE A 95 -11.09 -4.11 0.93
CA PHE A 95 -10.78 -3.86 -0.49
C PHE A 95 -10.99 -2.40 -0.93
N ASN A 96 -11.85 -1.66 -0.21
CA ASN A 96 -12.18 -0.24 -0.43
C ASN A 96 -12.56 0.03 -1.89
N LEU A 97 -13.37 -0.87 -2.47
CA LEU A 97 -13.97 -0.66 -3.77
C LEU A 97 -15.22 0.21 -3.64
N LEU A 98 -15.46 1.01 -4.66
CA LEU A 98 -16.67 1.82 -4.76
C LEU A 98 -17.78 0.95 -5.32
N GLU A 99 -18.81 0.69 -4.50
CA GLU A 99 -19.89 -0.23 -4.82
C GLU A 99 -20.73 0.21 -6.04
N GLU A 100 -20.83 1.53 -6.26
CA GLU A 100 -21.57 2.13 -7.39
C GLU A 100 -20.83 2.04 -8.71
N TYR A 101 -19.57 1.58 -8.69
CA TYR A 101 -18.73 1.45 -9.86
C TYR A 101 -18.39 0.01 -10.17
N ASN A 102 -18.48 -0.36 -11.45
CA ASN A 102 -17.99 -1.67 -11.90
C ASN A 102 -16.46 -1.78 -11.77
N VAL A 103 -15.94 -2.99 -11.96
CA VAL A 103 -14.50 -3.31 -11.88
C VAL A 103 -13.67 -2.34 -12.72
N LYS A 104 -14.01 -2.13 -14.00
CA LYS A 104 -13.29 -1.22 -14.89
C LYS A 104 -13.20 0.19 -14.31
N ASN A 105 -14.29 0.72 -13.79
CA ASN A 105 -14.35 2.07 -13.25
C ASN A 105 -13.58 2.20 -11.94
N ASN A 106 -13.64 1.19 -11.06
CA ASN A 106 -12.82 1.13 -9.86
C ASN A 106 -11.31 1.17 -10.19
N ILE A 107 -10.86 0.35 -11.15
CA ILE A 107 -9.46 0.29 -11.55
C ILE A 107 -8.99 1.61 -12.18
N LEU A 108 -9.81 2.25 -13.00
CA LEU A 108 -9.47 3.49 -13.68
C LEU A 108 -9.59 4.74 -12.80
N MET A 109 -10.16 4.63 -11.58
CA MET A 109 -10.48 5.77 -10.73
C MET A 109 -9.30 6.72 -10.47
N PRO A 110 -8.10 6.25 -10.07
CA PRO A 110 -6.98 7.14 -9.81
C PRO A 110 -6.59 7.99 -11.03
N LEU A 111 -6.61 7.39 -12.22
CA LEU A 111 -6.29 8.10 -13.46
C LEU A 111 -7.36 9.10 -13.84
N LYS A 112 -8.64 8.74 -13.68
CA LYS A 112 -9.78 9.66 -13.94
C LYS A 112 -9.73 10.90 -13.04
N LEU A 113 -9.45 10.71 -11.75
CA LEU A 113 -9.30 11.82 -10.80
C LEU A 113 -8.11 12.72 -11.11
N ASP A 114 -7.10 12.20 -11.81
CA ASP A 114 -5.92 12.96 -12.26
C ASP A 114 -6.08 13.54 -13.68
N GLY A 115 -7.24 13.37 -14.31
CA GLY A 115 -7.49 13.80 -15.69
C GLY A 115 -6.68 13.03 -16.74
N ARG A 116 -6.06 11.91 -16.37
CA ARG A 116 -5.24 11.07 -17.25
C ARG A 116 -6.04 9.93 -17.85
N LYS A 117 -5.62 9.48 -19.02
CA LYS A 117 -6.13 8.26 -19.66
C LYS A 117 -5.17 7.09 -19.37
N ALA A 118 -5.72 5.91 -19.20
CA ALA A 118 -4.92 4.69 -19.14
C ALA A 118 -4.32 4.40 -20.52
N ASP A 119 -3.08 3.93 -20.54
CA ASP A 119 -2.49 3.28 -21.72
C ASP A 119 -3.28 1.98 -21.97
N PRO A 120 -3.92 1.81 -23.13
CA PRO A 120 -4.76 0.64 -23.40
C PRO A 120 -3.99 -0.68 -23.33
N ALA A 121 -2.74 -0.72 -23.81
CA ALA A 121 -1.92 -1.93 -23.80
C ALA A 121 -1.57 -2.33 -22.35
N PHE A 122 -1.16 -1.36 -21.53
CA PHE A 122 -0.86 -1.59 -20.13
C PHE A 122 -2.10 -1.97 -19.32
N TYR A 123 -3.26 -1.36 -19.60
CA TYR A 123 -4.52 -1.76 -18.96
C TYR A 123 -4.84 -3.23 -19.25
N GLU A 124 -4.78 -3.66 -20.51
CA GLU A 124 -5.04 -5.05 -20.89
C GLU A 124 -4.03 -6.02 -20.26
N GLU A 125 -2.77 -5.62 -20.16
CA GLU A 125 -1.73 -6.42 -19.50
C GLU A 125 -2.03 -6.63 -18.01
N VAL A 126 -2.38 -5.56 -17.27
CA VAL A 126 -2.74 -5.62 -15.85
C VAL A 126 -3.97 -6.51 -15.64
N ILE A 127 -5.03 -6.30 -16.43
CA ILE A 127 -6.26 -7.09 -16.36
C ILE A 127 -6.00 -8.57 -16.65
N ALA A 128 -5.14 -8.88 -17.62
CA ALA A 128 -4.78 -10.25 -17.96
C ALA A 128 -3.97 -10.91 -16.84
N THR A 129 -2.96 -10.21 -16.31
CA THR A 129 -2.09 -10.71 -15.22
C THR A 129 -2.91 -11.04 -13.97
N LEU A 130 -3.94 -10.24 -13.65
CA LEU A 130 -4.78 -10.43 -12.47
C LEU A 130 -6.02 -11.31 -12.74
N GLY A 131 -6.20 -11.85 -13.96
CA GLY A 131 -7.33 -12.72 -14.30
C GLY A 131 -8.69 -12.03 -14.26
N LEU A 132 -8.74 -10.72 -14.58
CA LEU A 132 -9.96 -9.91 -14.46
C LEU A 132 -10.71 -9.66 -15.77
N LYS A 133 -10.27 -10.23 -16.92
CA LYS A 133 -10.85 -9.95 -18.26
C LYS A 133 -12.38 -10.11 -18.29
N GLU A 134 -12.89 -11.22 -17.77
CA GLU A 134 -14.33 -11.53 -17.78
C GLU A 134 -15.10 -10.82 -16.65
N LYS A 135 -14.41 -10.08 -15.80
CA LYS A 135 -14.99 -9.42 -14.62
C LYS A 135 -15.14 -7.90 -14.76
N VAL A 136 -14.58 -7.29 -15.82
CA VAL A 136 -14.49 -5.81 -15.96
C VAL A 136 -15.83 -5.08 -15.91
N ARG A 137 -16.94 -5.76 -16.24
CA ARG A 137 -18.29 -5.18 -16.21
C ARG A 137 -19.05 -5.44 -14.91
N LYS A 138 -18.56 -6.36 -14.06
CA LYS A 138 -19.17 -6.71 -12.79
C LYS A 138 -19.01 -5.61 -11.75
N PHE A 139 -19.92 -5.60 -10.79
CA PHE A 139 -19.85 -4.72 -9.62
C PHE A 139 -19.19 -5.46 -8.44
N PRO A 140 -18.67 -4.76 -7.43
CA PRO A 140 -18.02 -5.39 -6.27
C PRO A 140 -18.86 -6.47 -5.61
N SER A 141 -20.16 -6.25 -5.45
CA SER A 141 -21.11 -7.21 -4.86
C SER A 141 -21.25 -8.53 -5.61
N GLU A 142 -20.81 -8.60 -6.89
CA GLU A 142 -20.83 -9.80 -7.72
C GLU A 142 -19.52 -10.58 -7.71
N LEU A 143 -18.53 -10.15 -6.89
CA LEU A 143 -17.18 -10.69 -6.84
C LEU A 143 -16.93 -11.43 -5.52
N SER A 144 -16.14 -12.50 -5.57
CA SER A 144 -15.55 -13.07 -4.35
C SER A 144 -14.53 -12.13 -3.71
N GLY A 145 -14.20 -12.33 -2.42
CA GLY A 145 -13.22 -11.52 -1.72
C GLY A 145 -11.85 -11.49 -2.43
N GLY A 146 -11.36 -12.63 -2.91
CA GLY A 146 -10.12 -12.69 -3.69
C GLY A 146 -10.20 -11.93 -5.02
N GLU A 147 -11.36 -11.95 -5.71
CA GLU A 147 -11.55 -11.16 -6.92
C GLU A 147 -11.60 -9.65 -6.61
N GLN A 148 -12.25 -9.25 -5.51
CA GLN A 148 -12.26 -7.86 -5.06
C GLN A 148 -10.85 -7.36 -4.73
N GLN A 149 -10.03 -8.19 -4.06
CA GLN A 149 -8.64 -7.84 -3.77
C GLN A 149 -7.80 -7.73 -5.05
N ARG A 150 -8.00 -8.60 -6.04
CA ARG A 150 -7.34 -8.46 -7.36
C ARG A 150 -7.72 -7.15 -8.05
N VAL A 151 -8.97 -6.68 -7.90
CA VAL A 151 -9.40 -5.36 -8.40
C VAL A 151 -8.69 -4.23 -7.66
N ALA A 152 -8.54 -4.32 -6.33
CA ALA A 152 -7.80 -3.34 -5.55
C ALA A 152 -6.32 -3.29 -5.96
N ILE A 153 -5.68 -4.45 -6.23
CA ILE A 153 -4.32 -4.54 -6.77
C ILE A 153 -4.26 -3.89 -8.16
N ALA A 154 -5.19 -4.22 -9.08
CA ALA A 154 -5.22 -3.60 -10.41
C ALA A 154 -5.31 -2.08 -10.33
N ARG A 155 -6.17 -1.56 -9.44
CA ARG A 155 -6.33 -0.12 -9.18
C ARG A 155 -5.03 0.51 -8.68
N SER A 156 -4.31 -0.16 -7.77
CA SER A 156 -3.05 0.33 -7.21
C SER A 156 -1.94 0.39 -8.26
N VAL A 157 -1.85 -0.61 -9.14
CA VAL A 157 -0.78 -0.77 -10.15
C VAL A 157 -0.98 0.13 -11.36
N LEU A 158 -2.24 0.34 -11.81
CA LEU A 158 -2.54 0.96 -13.10
C LEU A 158 -2.07 2.41 -13.22
N ALA A 159 -1.99 3.14 -12.10
CA ALA A 159 -1.46 4.50 -12.09
C ALA A 159 0.07 4.56 -12.34
N LYS A 160 0.74 3.41 -12.39
CA LYS A 160 2.20 3.25 -12.46
C LYS A 160 2.92 3.98 -11.32
N PRO A 161 2.51 3.77 -10.06
CA PRO A 161 3.17 4.41 -8.93
C PRO A 161 4.57 3.81 -8.74
N ARG A 162 5.46 4.51 -8.05
CA ARG A 162 6.76 3.96 -7.64
C ARG A 162 6.66 3.07 -6.41
N LEU A 163 5.65 3.33 -5.57
CA LEU A 163 5.42 2.64 -4.30
C LEU A 163 4.04 1.98 -4.30
N ILE A 164 3.98 0.70 -3.90
CA ILE A 164 2.75 0.02 -3.50
C ILE A 164 2.81 -0.21 -1.99
N ILE A 165 1.81 0.27 -1.29
CA ILE A 165 1.67 0.19 0.16
C ILE A 165 0.48 -0.72 0.46
N ALA A 166 0.72 -1.83 1.17
CA ALA A 166 -0.29 -2.82 1.47
C ALA A 166 -0.44 -3.04 2.99
N ASP A 167 -1.62 -2.81 3.53
CA ASP A 167 -1.95 -3.05 4.94
C ASP A 167 -2.78 -4.32 5.06
N GLU A 168 -2.18 -5.39 5.60
CA GLU A 168 -2.79 -6.71 5.78
C GLU A 168 -3.56 -7.20 4.53
N PRO A 169 -2.94 -7.24 3.33
CA PRO A 169 -3.66 -7.39 2.06
C PRO A 169 -4.40 -8.73 1.90
N THR A 170 -4.14 -9.70 2.77
CA THR A 170 -4.75 -11.03 2.74
C THR A 170 -5.59 -11.33 3.98
N GLY A 171 -5.71 -10.38 4.93
CA GLY A 171 -6.31 -10.61 6.24
C GLY A 171 -7.80 -10.98 6.23
N ASN A 172 -8.54 -10.67 5.14
CA ASN A 172 -9.96 -11.01 4.97
C ASN A 172 -10.17 -12.20 4.02
N LEU A 173 -9.11 -12.93 3.67
CA LEU A 173 -9.17 -14.05 2.72
C LEU A 173 -8.87 -15.36 3.44
N ASP A 174 -9.40 -16.46 2.92
CA ASP A 174 -8.93 -17.78 3.32
C ASP A 174 -7.45 -17.98 2.90
N LYS A 175 -6.76 -18.90 3.57
CA LYS A 175 -5.32 -19.09 3.39
C LYS A 175 -4.91 -19.30 1.93
N LYS A 176 -5.60 -20.17 1.20
CA LYS A 176 -5.26 -20.48 -0.18
C LYS A 176 -5.46 -19.27 -1.11
N THR A 177 -6.60 -18.60 -1.00
CA THR A 177 -6.89 -17.39 -1.76
C THR A 177 -5.91 -16.27 -1.40
N GLY A 178 -5.53 -16.14 -0.13
CA GLY A 178 -4.54 -15.18 0.34
C GLY A 178 -3.16 -15.42 -0.29
N GLU A 179 -2.68 -16.66 -0.35
CA GLU A 179 -1.43 -17.03 -1.00
C GLU A 179 -1.43 -16.66 -2.49
N GLU A 180 -2.52 -16.99 -3.21
CA GLU A 180 -2.69 -16.64 -4.64
C GLU A 180 -2.68 -15.11 -4.87
N VAL A 181 -3.39 -14.37 -4.03
CA VAL A 181 -3.46 -12.90 -4.13
C VAL A 181 -2.12 -12.25 -3.82
N LEU A 182 -1.39 -12.75 -2.82
CA LEU A 182 -0.05 -12.27 -2.51
C LEU A 182 0.92 -12.50 -3.66
N GLU A 183 0.89 -13.70 -4.26
CA GLU A 183 1.73 -14.04 -5.41
C GLU A 183 1.45 -13.09 -6.59
N LEU A 184 0.18 -12.76 -6.84
CA LEU A 184 -0.20 -11.79 -7.86
C LEU A 184 0.30 -10.39 -7.54
N LEU A 185 0.18 -9.95 -6.27
CA LEU A 185 0.66 -8.63 -5.83
C LEU A 185 2.18 -8.50 -6.01
N THR A 186 2.94 -9.49 -5.53
CA THR A 186 4.41 -9.50 -5.65
C THR A 186 4.86 -9.60 -7.11
N THR A 187 4.19 -10.46 -7.90
CA THR A 187 4.45 -10.58 -9.35
C THR A 187 4.20 -9.27 -10.08
N CYS A 188 3.09 -8.58 -9.78
CA CYS A 188 2.80 -7.28 -10.40
C CYS A 188 3.85 -6.24 -10.00
N ALA A 189 4.20 -6.13 -8.72
CA ALA A 189 5.19 -5.17 -8.25
C ALA A 189 6.55 -5.39 -8.93
N ALA A 190 7.05 -6.62 -8.96
CA ALA A 190 8.30 -6.97 -9.63
C ALA A 190 8.25 -6.73 -11.14
N LYS A 191 7.19 -7.18 -11.81
CA LYS A 191 7.02 -7.05 -13.26
C LYS A 191 6.99 -5.60 -13.73
N PHE A 192 6.41 -4.71 -12.93
CA PHE A 192 6.25 -3.30 -13.27
C PHE A 192 7.27 -2.38 -12.58
N GLY A 193 8.30 -2.97 -11.95
CA GLY A 193 9.41 -2.24 -11.32
C GLY A 193 9.00 -1.36 -10.15
N GLN A 194 7.99 -1.79 -9.37
CA GLN A 194 7.45 -1.04 -8.25
C GLN A 194 8.04 -1.53 -6.93
N THR A 195 8.28 -0.63 -6.00
CA THR A 195 8.67 -0.99 -4.63
C THR A 195 7.43 -1.38 -3.85
N LEU A 196 7.45 -2.53 -3.18
CA LEU A 196 6.33 -3.06 -2.42
C LEU A 196 6.62 -3.01 -0.92
N ILE A 197 5.74 -2.39 -0.15
CA ILE A 197 5.80 -2.36 1.32
C ILE A 197 4.52 -3.01 1.86
N VAL A 198 4.64 -4.12 2.57
CA VAL A 198 3.51 -4.88 3.13
C VAL A 198 3.61 -4.91 4.64
N VAL A 199 2.57 -4.46 5.32
CA VAL A 199 2.36 -4.76 6.75
C VAL A 199 1.63 -6.08 6.85
N THR A 200 2.14 -6.99 7.67
CA THR A 200 1.52 -8.29 7.87
C THR A 200 1.91 -8.92 9.20
N HIS A 201 1.07 -9.84 9.67
CA HIS A 201 1.40 -10.78 10.73
C HIS A 201 1.65 -12.20 10.19
N ASP A 202 1.53 -12.42 8.88
CA ASP A 202 1.75 -13.73 8.25
C ASP A 202 3.24 -13.97 8.00
N PRO A 203 3.84 -15.01 8.64
CA PRO A 203 5.24 -15.32 8.47
C PRO A 203 5.60 -15.79 7.05
N GLU A 204 4.64 -16.32 6.29
CA GLU A 204 4.88 -16.72 4.90
C GLU A 204 5.13 -15.49 4.00
N ILE A 205 4.42 -14.40 4.26
CA ILE A 205 4.64 -13.13 3.56
C ILE A 205 6.03 -12.58 3.90
N ALA A 206 6.40 -12.58 5.20
CA ALA A 206 7.70 -12.11 5.64
C ALA A 206 8.86 -12.90 5.01
N ARG A 207 8.72 -14.21 4.80
CA ARG A 207 9.74 -15.04 4.16
C ARG A 207 9.97 -14.75 2.68
N LYS A 208 8.96 -14.20 2.00
CA LYS A 208 9.04 -13.81 0.57
C LYS A 208 9.63 -12.42 0.35
N ALA A 209 9.73 -11.62 1.40
CA ALA A 209 10.27 -10.27 1.32
C ALA A 209 11.80 -10.27 1.20
N ASP A 210 12.32 -9.31 0.43
CA ASP A 210 13.77 -9.07 0.33
C ASP A 210 14.32 -8.50 1.64
N VAL A 211 13.52 -7.69 2.34
CA VAL A 211 13.86 -7.07 3.61
C VAL A 211 12.69 -7.17 4.59
N VAL A 212 12.98 -7.56 5.82
CA VAL A 212 12.00 -7.61 6.91
C VAL A 212 12.34 -6.55 7.94
N ILE A 213 11.36 -5.71 8.28
CA ILE A 213 11.45 -4.70 9.34
C ILE A 213 10.55 -5.15 10.49
N CYS A 214 11.13 -5.42 11.66
CA CYS A 214 10.36 -5.79 12.84
C CYS A 214 10.08 -4.56 13.70
N ILE A 215 8.81 -4.38 14.13
CA ILE A 215 8.40 -3.26 14.99
C ILE A 215 7.87 -3.81 16.30
N GLU A 216 8.44 -3.34 17.41
CA GLU A 216 7.99 -3.58 18.77
C GLU A 216 7.89 -2.24 19.53
N ASP A 217 6.76 -2.02 20.20
CA ASP A 217 6.51 -0.82 21.03
C ASP A 217 6.88 0.51 20.33
N GLY A 218 6.52 0.61 19.03
CA GLY A 218 6.75 1.80 18.22
C GLY A 218 8.21 2.02 17.79
N LYS A 219 9.09 1.03 17.90
CA LYS A 219 10.49 1.07 17.49
C LYS A 219 10.84 -0.06 16.54
N ILE A 220 11.81 0.16 15.65
CA ILE A 220 12.41 -0.92 14.88
C ILE A 220 13.33 -1.71 15.80
N VAL A 221 13.14 -3.03 15.80
CA VAL A 221 14.02 -3.99 16.47
C VAL A 221 14.65 -4.90 15.41
N ASN A 222 15.95 -5.15 15.55
CA ASN A 222 16.74 -6.00 14.64
C ASN A 222 16.69 -7.47 15.08
#